data_94e779bd5ccf71f69ef5a90a97c784c5
#
_entry.id   94e779bd5ccf71f69ef5a90a97c784c5
#
_cell.length_a   1.000
_cell.length_b   1.000
_cell.length_c   1.000
_cell.angle_alpha   90.00
_cell.angle_beta   90.00
_cell.angle_gamma   90.00
#
_symmetry.space_group_name_H-M   'P 1'
#
loop_
_entity.id
_entity.type
_entity.pdbx_description
1 polymer ?
#
loop_
_entity_poly.entity_id
_entity_poly.type
_entity_poly.pdbx_seq_one_letter_code
_entity_poly.pdbx_strand_id
1 'polypeptide(L)'
;MYTVYTQNGQITKVVGCDNIEDQLGQNESYIEGDYPDSHYYIENGLPVEFPPQPNKYCVFDYSTKQWVDPRTDESQWRVVRSERKLKLMACDWTQLADIPEETKALWEPYRQALRNVTEQPDPFNIIWPTPPN
;
A
#
# COMPACT_ATOMS: atom_id res chain seq x y z
N MET A 1 5.38 25.62 20.58
CA MET A 1 5.15 24.71 19.45
C MET A 1 3.79 24.98 18.84
N TYR A 2 3.73 25.00 17.54
CA TYR A 2 2.51 25.22 16.77
C TYR A 2 2.36 24.12 15.72
N THR A 3 1.15 23.60 15.61
CA THR A 3 0.79 22.63 14.57
C THR A 3 0.08 23.37 13.44
N VAL A 4 0.62 23.29 12.23
CA VAL A 4 0.09 23.94 11.04
C VAL A 4 -0.66 22.92 10.20
N TYR A 5 -1.83 23.32 9.70
CA TYR A 5 -2.73 22.42 8.96
C TYR A 5 -3.46 23.15 7.84
N THR A 6 -3.92 22.39 6.86
CA THR A 6 -4.72 22.86 5.73
C THR A 6 -6.22 22.89 6.07
N GLN A 7 -7.02 23.49 5.21
CA GLN A 7 -8.48 23.62 5.41
C GLN A 7 -9.21 22.27 5.59
N ASN A 8 -8.68 21.19 5.03
CA ASN A 8 -9.27 19.85 5.18
C ASN A 8 -8.83 19.13 6.48
N GLY A 9 -7.97 19.77 7.27
CA GLY A 9 -7.49 19.23 8.55
C GLY A 9 -6.19 18.44 8.48
N GLN A 10 -5.57 18.36 7.31
CA GLN A 10 -4.28 17.67 7.16
C GLN A 10 -3.16 18.52 7.79
N ILE A 11 -2.42 17.93 8.72
CA ILE A 11 -1.26 18.58 9.35
C ILE A 11 -0.11 18.56 8.33
N THR A 12 0.49 19.74 8.13
CA THR A 12 1.60 19.91 7.19
C THR A 12 2.95 20.00 7.86
N LYS A 13 2.99 20.56 9.06
CA LYS A 13 4.23 20.69 9.84
C LYS A 13 3.93 21.03 11.30
N VAL A 14 4.90 20.76 12.16
CA VAL A 14 4.92 21.27 13.53
C VAL A 14 6.17 22.15 13.67
N VAL A 15 6.01 23.36 14.16
CA VAL A 15 7.09 24.34 14.24
C VAL A 15 7.19 24.97 15.63
N GLY A 16 8.42 25.22 16.05
CA GLY A 16 8.71 26.03 17.21
C GLY A 16 9.25 27.39 16.74
N CYS A 17 8.46 28.44 16.90
CA CYS A 17 8.85 29.81 16.50
C CYS A 17 8.19 30.85 17.37
N ASP A 18 8.74 32.07 17.37
CA ASP A 18 8.20 33.21 18.12
C ASP A 18 7.03 33.87 17.38
N ASN A 19 7.03 33.78 16.03
CA ASN A 19 5.95 34.31 15.19
C ASN A 19 5.52 33.26 14.17
N ILE A 20 4.37 32.61 14.43
CA ILE A 20 3.84 31.57 13.58
C ILE A 20 3.28 32.11 12.25
N GLU A 21 2.81 33.34 12.22
CA GLU A 21 2.17 33.89 11.01
C GLU A 21 3.14 33.98 9.84
N ASP A 22 4.43 34.20 10.10
CA ASP A 22 5.48 34.20 9.07
C ASP A 22 5.78 32.81 8.49
N GLN A 23 5.31 31.78 9.15
CA GLN A 23 5.53 30.37 8.76
C GLN A 23 4.36 29.75 8.01
N LEU A 24 3.25 30.48 7.89
CA LEU A 24 2.05 29.96 7.24
C LEU A 24 2.14 30.06 5.72
N GLY A 25 1.79 28.98 5.03
CA GLY A 25 1.55 28.95 3.60
C GLY A 25 0.14 29.44 3.25
N GLN A 26 -0.13 29.51 1.95
CA GLN A 26 -1.46 29.85 1.47
C GLN A 26 -2.47 28.77 1.89
N ASN A 27 -3.60 29.18 2.48
CA ASN A 27 -4.64 28.26 2.97
C ASN A 27 -4.22 27.37 4.14
N GLU A 28 -3.19 27.74 4.87
CA GLU A 28 -2.81 27.09 6.12
C GLU A 28 -3.36 27.87 7.33
N SER A 29 -3.67 27.11 8.37
CA SER A 29 -4.04 27.60 9.70
C SER A 29 -3.18 26.93 10.75
N TYR A 30 -3.25 27.39 12.00
CA TYR A 30 -2.46 26.78 13.07
C TYR A 30 -3.27 26.64 14.36
N ILE A 31 -2.82 25.73 15.21
CA ILE A 31 -3.19 25.63 16.62
C ILE A 31 -1.93 25.57 17.48
N GLU A 32 -2.06 25.96 18.72
CA GLU A 32 -0.97 25.83 19.69
C GLU A 32 -0.88 24.36 20.14
N GLY A 33 0.34 23.83 20.18
CA GLY A 33 0.62 22.46 20.61
C GLY A 33 1.47 21.69 19.62
N ASP A 34 1.91 20.51 20.04
CA ASP A 34 2.73 19.58 19.27
C ASP A 34 1.88 18.35 18.94
N TYR A 35 1.26 18.38 17.78
CA TYR A 35 0.41 17.28 17.28
C TYR A 35 1.00 16.73 15.97
N PRO A 36 1.74 15.63 16.04
CA PRO A 36 2.37 15.07 14.83
C PRO A 36 1.34 14.52 13.83
N ASP A 37 1.62 14.74 12.56
CA ASP A 37 0.81 14.30 11.41
C ASP A 37 0.63 12.77 11.32
N SER A 38 1.51 12.01 11.97
CA SER A 38 1.43 10.56 12.04
C SER A 38 0.31 10.01 12.94
N HIS A 39 -0.21 10.86 13.86
CA HIS A 39 -1.18 10.46 14.89
C HIS A 39 -2.46 11.29 14.88
N TYR A 40 -2.40 12.51 14.38
CA TYR A 40 -3.49 13.47 14.48
C TYR A 40 -3.87 14.10 13.14
N TYR A 41 -5.11 14.50 13.04
CA TYR A 41 -5.61 15.49 12.08
C TYR A 41 -6.38 16.57 12.84
N ILE A 42 -6.70 17.68 12.18
CA ILE A 42 -7.41 18.77 12.83
C ILE A 42 -8.85 18.81 12.33
N GLU A 43 -9.80 18.84 13.24
CA GLU A 43 -11.21 19.01 12.95
C GLU A 43 -11.78 20.12 13.81
N ASN A 44 -12.40 21.13 13.16
CA ASN A 44 -12.95 22.32 13.84
C ASN A 44 -11.93 23.03 14.74
N GLY A 45 -10.66 23.06 14.33
CA GLY A 45 -9.58 23.69 15.10
C GLY A 45 -9.09 22.89 16.31
N LEU A 46 -9.49 21.62 16.42
CA LEU A 46 -9.09 20.73 17.51
C LEU A 46 -8.33 19.52 16.97
N PRO A 47 -7.31 19.04 17.69
CA PRO A 47 -6.62 17.82 17.31
C PRO A 47 -7.49 16.59 17.58
N VAL A 48 -7.55 15.68 16.60
CA VAL A 48 -8.26 14.41 16.68
C VAL A 48 -7.30 13.31 16.30
N GLU A 49 -7.22 12.25 17.10
CA GLU A 49 -6.42 11.09 16.77
C GLU A 49 -7.03 10.34 15.58
N PHE A 50 -6.16 9.83 14.69
CA PHE A 50 -6.64 8.95 13.62
C PHE A 50 -7.27 7.69 14.20
N PRO A 51 -8.42 7.23 13.65
CA PRO A 51 -8.91 5.91 13.95
C PRO A 51 -7.90 4.83 13.51
N PRO A 52 -7.97 3.60 14.06
CA PRO A 52 -7.03 2.55 13.67
C PRO A 52 -6.99 2.32 12.16
N GLN A 53 -5.79 2.31 11.59
CA GLN A 53 -5.59 2.03 10.16
C GLN A 53 -5.85 0.55 9.89
N PRO A 54 -6.78 0.19 8.97
CA PRO A 54 -7.13 -1.21 8.71
C PRO A 54 -5.97 -2.03 8.13
N ASN A 55 -5.17 -1.42 7.26
CA ASN A 55 -3.97 -2.03 6.70
C ASN A 55 -3.00 -0.96 6.18
N LYS A 56 -1.78 -1.37 5.87
CA LYS A 56 -0.70 -0.45 5.44
C LYS A 56 -0.96 0.29 4.12
N TYR A 57 -1.92 -0.15 3.32
CA TYR A 57 -2.23 0.45 2.02
C TYR A 57 -3.27 1.56 2.12
N CYS A 58 -4.03 1.61 3.22
CA CYS A 58 -5.05 2.61 3.41
C CYS A 58 -4.45 4.00 3.55
N VAL A 59 -5.08 4.96 2.90
CA VAL A 59 -4.83 6.39 3.05
C VAL A 59 -6.03 7.06 3.72
N PHE A 60 -5.78 8.11 4.49
CA PHE A 60 -6.86 8.81 5.18
C PHE A 60 -7.52 9.82 4.25
N ASP A 61 -8.83 9.71 4.09
CA ASP A 61 -9.64 10.68 3.36
C ASP A 61 -10.12 11.76 4.32
N TYR A 62 -9.55 12.96 4.22
CA TYR A 62 -9.87 14.09 5.08
C TYR A 62 -11.27 14.66 4.83
N SER A 63 -11.89 14.37 3.69
CA SER A 63 -13.26 14.78 3.39
C SER A 63 -14.28 13.93 4.13
N THR A 64 -14.09 12.62 4.17
CA THR A 64 -14.98 11.66 4.83
C THR A 64 -14.53 11.29 6.24
N LYS A 65 -13.29 11.64 6.63
CA LYS A 65 -12.67 11.26 7.91
C LYS A 65 -12.58 9.75 8.09
N GLN A 66 -12.29 9.04 7.01
CA GLN A 66 -12.20 7.58 6.98
C GLN A 66 -10.93 7.11 6.25
N TRP A 67 -10.46 5.92 6.64
CA TRP A 67 -9.41 5.23 5.91
C TRP A 67 -9.98 4.61 4.64
N VAL A 68 -9.30 4.81 3.52
CA VAL A 68 -9.70 4.28 2.21
C VAL A 68 -8.53 3.49 1.63
N ASP A 69 -8.82 2.27 1.19
CA ASP A 69 -7.85 1.47 0.43
C ASP A 69 -7.92 1.90 -1.04
N PRO A 70 -6.85 2.52 -1.59
CA PRO A 70 -6.87 3.01 -2.96
C PRO A 70 -6.68 1.92 -4.00
N ARG A 71 -6.38 0.68 -3.58
CA ARG A 71 -6.17 -0.42 -4.51
C ARG A 71 -7.48 -0.86 -5.15
N THR A 72 -7.44 -1.14 -6.44
CA THR A 72 -8.55 -1.74 -7.19
C THR A 72 -8.22 -3.18 -7.55
N ASP A 73 -9.22 -3.97 -7.90
CA ASP A 73 -9.01 -5.34 -8.41
C ASP A 73 -8.07 -5.33 -9.62
N GLU A 74 -8.24 -4.39 -10.52
CA GLU A 74 -7.39 -4.25 -11.71
C GLU A 74 -5.93 -3.97 -11.33
N SER A 75 -5.69 -3.04 -10.40
CA SER A 75 -4.33 -2.73 -9.95
C SER A 75 -3.69 -3.92 -9.26
N GLN A 76 -4.46 -4.68 -8.48
CA GLN A 76 -3.97 -5.87 -7.79
C GLN A 76 -3.70 -7.03 -8.77
N TRP A 77 -4.51 -7.21 -9.82
CA TRP A 77 -4.22 -8.18 -10.86
C TRP A 77 -2.90 -7.91 -11.58
N ARG A 78 -2.52 -6.66 -11.77
CA ARG A 78 -1.19 -6.30 -12.30
C ARG A 78 -0.06 -6.79 -11.38
N VAL A 79 -0.21 -6.62 -10.08
CA VAL A 79 0.77 -7.11 -9.08
C VAL A 79 0.86 -8.64 -9.16
N VAL A 80 -0.27 -9.34 -9.20
CA VAL A 80 -0.32 -10.81 -9.31
C VAL A 80 0.38 -11.30 -10.58
N ARG A 81 0.11 -10.67 -11.72
CA ARG A 81 0.77 -11.03 -12.99
C ARG A 81 2.28 -10.80 -12.95
N SER A 82 2.74 -9.73 -12.32
CA SER A 82 4.17 -9.45 -12.16
C SER A 82 4.85 -10.48 -11.27
N GLU A 83 4.24 -10.84 -10.16
CA GLU A 83 4.75 -11.88 -9.27
C GLU A 83 4.78 -13.25 -9.94
N ARG A 84 3.71 -13.62 -10.66
CA ARG A 84 3.66 -14.84 -11.47
C ARG A 84 4.82 -14.90 -12.48
N LYS A 85 5.06 -13.79 -13.20
CA LYS A 85 6.16 -13.70 -14.17
C LYS A 85 7.51 -14.00 -13.51
N LEU A 86 7.78 -13.41 -12.35
CA LEU A 86 9.01 -13.65 -11.61
C LEU A 86 9.15 -15.13 -11.18
N LYS A 87 8.06 -15.75 -10.73
CA LYS A 87 8.06 -17.16 -10.34
C LYS A 87 8.27 -18.09 -11.52
N LEU A 88 7.68 -17.80 -12.69
CA LEU A 88 7.90 -18.55 -13.92
C LEU A 88 9.35 -18.41 -14.40
N MET A 89 9.90 -17.20 -14.39
CA MET A 89 11.29 -16.96 -14.76
C MET A 89 12.26 -17.72 -13.85
N ALA A 90 11.97 -17.80 -12.57
CA ALA A 90 12.81 -18.51 -11.59
C ALA A 90 12.90 -20.02 -11.86
N CYS A 91 11.94 -20.60 -12.57
CA CYS A 91 11.92 -22.03 -12.92
C CYS A 91 11.99 -22.31 -14.43
N ASP A 92 12.28 -21.32 -15.27
CA ASP A 92 12.43 -21.53 -16.73
C ASP A 92 13.57 -22.49 -17.06
N TRP A 93 14.61 -22.57 -16.25
CA TRP A 93 15.72 -23.52 -16.41
C TRP A 93 15.23 -24.97 -16.47
N THR A 94 14.11 -25.30 -15.81
CA THR A 94 13.56 -26.66 -15.80
C THR A 94 13.03 -27.12 -17.17
N GLN A 95 12.88 -26.19 -18.11
CA GLN A 95 12.32 -26.46 -19.44
C GLN A 95 13.37 -26.42 -20.56
N LEU A 96 14.65 -26.26 -20.23
CA LEU A 96 15.73 -26.27 -21.19
C LEU A 96 15.90 -27.66 -21.84
N ALA A 97 16.41 -27.70 -23.09
CA ALA A 97 16.47 -28.91 -23.85
C ALA A 97 17.35 -30.03 -23.24
N ASP A 98 18.37 -29.64 -22.48
CA ASP A 98 19.34 -30.54 -21.83
C ASP A 98 18.91 -31.02 -20.43
N ILE A 99 17.78 -30.56 -19.94
CA ILE A 99 17.24 -30.98 -18.64
C ILE A 99 16.56 -32.33 -18.77
N PRO A 100 16.76 -33.28 -17.82
CA PRO A 100 16.11 -34.57 -17.84
C PRO A 100 14.58 -34.47 -17.88
N GLU A 101 13.93 -35.37 -18.62
CA GLU A 101 12.47 -35.39 -18.75
C GLU A 101 11.75 -35.56 -17.40
N GLU A 102 12.35 -36.30 -16.47
CA GLU A 102 11.82 -36.47 -15.12
C GLU A 102 11.73 -35.13 -14.36
N THR A 103 12.75 -34.26 -14.48
CA THR A 103 12.79 -32.93 -13.91
C THR A 103 11.74 -32.03 -14.55
N LYS A 104 11.63 -32.04 -15.88
CA LYS A 104 10.59 -31.29 -16.59
C LYS A 104 9.19 -31.69 -16.13
N ALA A 105 8.93 -32.97 -16.03
CA ALA A 105 7.64 -33.51 -15.60
C ALA A 105 7.31 -33.15 -14.15
N LEU A 106 8.33 -33.08 -13.28
CA LEU A 106 8.17 -32.70 -11.87
C LEU A 106 7.71 -31.25 -11.72
N TRP A 107 8.22 -30.34 -12.56
CA TRP A 107 7.94 -28.91 -12.48
C TRP A 107 6.70 -28.48 -13.27
N GLU A 108 6.25 -29.27 -14.24
CA GLU A 108 5.13 -28.89 -15.13
C GLU A 108 3.83 -28.57 -14.39
N PRO A 109 3.38 -29.38 -13.38
CA PRO A 109 2.17 -29.04 -12.63
C PRO A 109 2.27 -27.70 -11.89
N TYR A 110 3.43 -27.40 -11.31
CA TYR A 110 3.68 -26.11 -10.63
C TYR A 110 3.62 -24.95 -11.62
N ARG A 111 4.28 -25.08 -12.76
CA ARG A 111 4.27 -24.07 -13.82
C ARG A 111 2.86 -23.84 -14.38
N GLN A 112 2.09 -24.90 -14.57
CA GLN A 112 0.70 -24.79 -15.04
C GLN A 112 -0.17 -24.10 -13.98
N ALA A 113 0.00 -24.44 -12.72
CA ALA A 113 -0.70 -23.76 -11.62
C ALA A 113 -0.37 -22.27 -11.54
N LEU A 114 0.89 -21.89 -11.82
CA LEU A 114 1.27 -20.46 -11.93
C LEU A 114 0.55 -19.76 -13.09
N ARG A 115 0.44 -20.40 -14.25
CA ARG A 115 -0.30 -19.82 -15.39
C ARG A 115 -1.76 -19.59 -15.04
N ASN A 116 -2.34 -20.44 -14.21
CA ASN A 116 -3.76 -20.43 -13.86
C ASN A 116 -4.10 -19.58 -12.64
N VAL A 117 -3.13 -18.94 -11.96
CA VAL A 117 -3.43 -18.14 -10.77
C VAL A 117 -4.40 -17.00 -11.01
N THR A 118 -4.45 -16.48 -12.24
CA THR A 118 -5.37 -15.40 -12.63
C THR A 118 -6.81 -15.87 -12.84
N GLU A 119 -7.08 -17.15 -12.77
CA GLU A 119 -8.43 -17.72 -12.78
C GLU A 119 -9.09 -17.70 -11.40
N GLN A 120 -8.31 -17.42 -10.34
CA GLN A 120 -8.84 -17.27 -8.98
C GLN A 120 -9.71 -16.02 -8.89
N PRO A 121 -10.75 -16.02 -8.03
CA PRO A 121 -11.74 -14.95 -8.01
C PRO A 121 -11.27 -13.66 -7.32
N ASP A 122 -10.30 -13.74 -6.40
CA ASP A 122 -9.90 -12.61 -5.56
C ASP A 122 -8.40 -12.31 -5.70
N PRO A 123 -8.01 -11.18 -6.32
CA PRO A 123 -6.61 -10.83 -6.52
C PRO A 123 -5.88 -10.45 -5.22
N PHE A 124 -6.61 -10.15 -4.14
CA PHE A 124 -6.04 -9.82 -2.83
C PHE A 124 -5.72 -11.06 -1.99
N ASN A 125 -6.26 -12.22 -2.34
CA ASN A 125 -6.12 -13.48 -1.59
C ASN A 125 -5.75 -14.62 -2.54
N ILE A 126 -4.63 -14.48 -3.23
CA ILE A 126 -4.13 -15.51 -4.14
C ILE A 126 -3.53 -16.67 -3.34
N ILE A 127 -3.94 -17.89 -3.69
CA ILE A 127 -3.31 -19.11 -3.23
C ILE A 127 -2.21 -19.47 -4.25
N TRP A 128 -0.98 -19.16 -3.89
CA TRP A 128 0.17 -19.46 -4.74
C TRP A 128 0.53 -20.93 -4.69
N PRO A 129 0.82 -21.57 -5.84
CA PRO A 129 1.29 -22.95 -5.85
C PRO A 129 2.65 -23.08 -5.16
N THR A 130 2.90 -24.26 -4.60
CA THR A 130 4.17 -24.59 -3.94
C THR A 130 5.10 -25.26 -4.96
N PRO A 131 6.35 -24.80 -5.11
CA PRO A 131 7.30 -25.43 -6.01
C PRO A 131 7.68 -26.83 -5.53
N PRO A 132 8.03 -27.76 -6.44
CA PRO A 132 8.54 -29.07 -6.06
C PRO A 132 9.90 -28.95 -5.34
N ASN A 133 10.18 -29.89 -4.48
CA ASN A 133 11.46 -29.96 -3.75
C ASN A 133 12.60 -30.51 -4.62
#